data_fa18c2e3178b2717221b3bb33994cac2
#
_entry.id   fa18c2e3178b2717221b3bb33994cac2
#
_cell.length_a   1.000
_cell.length_b   1.000
_cell.length_c   1.000
_cell.angle_alpha   90.00
_cell.angle_beta   90.00
_cell.angle_gamma   90.00
#
_symmetry.space_group_name_H-M   'P 1'
#
loop_
_entity.id
_entity.type
_entity.pdbx_description
1 polymer ?
#
loop_
_entity_poly.entity_id
_entity_poly.type
_entity_poly.pdbx_seq_one_letter_code
_entity_poly.pdbx_strand_id
1 'polypeptide(L)'
;YKMPGGRPDAHPDADLCDDYHHCAAYRDIAVQTAAGTDLSRVEQAVDDTAGEILTYDNAPIVAVFHCVSGPRTESARDVWGEDVPYLQSVVSPGGTAYDGYEDAVTLSADDFRQIAAEAFPSADLSGAPDSWFAASVRSDAGGVITVKLGGVTVDGTAVREAFGLQSTNFTLTTTD
;
A
#
# COMPACT_ATOMS: atom_id res chain seq x y z
N TYR A 1 -15.48 13.10 -2.73
CA TYR A 1 -14.20 12.73 -3.35
C TYR A 1 -14.46 12.24 -4.76
N LYS A 2 -14.07 12.98 -5.75
CA LYS A 2 -14.27 12.59 -7.14
C LYS A 2 -12.95 12.05 -7.67
N MET A 3 -12.91 10.75 -7.93
CA MET A 3 -11.73 10.13 -8.55
C MET A 3 -11.41 10.81 -9.88
N PRO A 4 -10.15 11.18 -10.17
CA PRO A 4 -9.76 11.58 -11.51
C PRO A 4 -10.05 10.44 -12.49
N GLY A 5 -10.79 10.74 -13.57
CA GLY A 5 -11.14 9.73 -14.58
C GLY A 5 -12.59 9.29 -14.61
N GLY A 6 -13.46 9.80 -13.72
CA GLY A 6 -14.88 9.48 -13.72
C GLY A 6 -15.28 8.42 -12.69
N ARG A 7 -16.52 7.95 -12.79
CA ARG A 7 -17.05 6.89 -11.92
C ARG A 7 -16.46 5.55 -12.35
N PRO A 8 -15.89 4.78 -11.42
CA PRO A 8 -15.38 3.44 -11.71
C PRO A 8 -16.49 2.49 -12.13
N ASP A 9 -16.17 1.50 -12.97
CA ASP A 9 -17.11 0.46 -13.41
C ASP A 9 -17.70 -0.34 -12.24
N ALA A 10 -16.99 -0.41 -11.11
CA ALA A 10 -17.45 -1.10 -9.91
C ALA A 10 -18.67 -0.44 -9.24
N HIS A 11 -18.89 0.88 -9.45
CA HIS A 11 -20.06 1.60 -8.93
C HIS A 11 -20.46 2.75 -9.87
N PRO A 12 -21.01 2.44 -11.07
CA PRO A 12 -21.29 3.43 -12.11
C PRO A 12 -22.32 4.49 -11.69
N ASP A 13 -23.16 4.17 -10.72
CA ASP A 13 -24.23 5.02 -10.22
C ASP A 13 -23.87 5.82 -8.95
N ALA A 14 -22.65 5.64 -8.41
CA ALA A 14 -22.19 6.31 -7.21
C ALA A 14 -20.80 6.94 -7.39
N ASP A 15 -20.53 8.03 -6.68
CA ASP A 15 -19.20 8.66 -6.66
C ASP A 15 -18.20 7.89 -5.78
N LEU A 16 -18.69 7.15 -4.78
CA LEU A 16 -17.92 6.31 -3.85
C LEU A 16 -18.71 5.05 -3.50
N CYS A 17 -18.01 4.01 -3.06
CA CYS A 17 -18.58 2.85 -2.41
C CYS A 17 -17.94 2.62 -1.04
N ASP A 18 -18.52 1.73 -0.25
CA ASP A 18 -18.08 1.36 1.09
C ASP A 18 -17.11 0.16 1.12
N ASP A 19 -16.76 -0.38 -0.06
CA ASP A 19 -15.76 -1.44 -0.18
C ASP A 19 -14.35 -0.87 -0.03
N TYR A 20 -13.64 -1.30 1.01
CA TYR A 20 -12.28 -0.84 1.31
C TYR A 20 -11.22 -1.32 0.29
N HIS A 21 -11.52 -2.34 -0.52
CA HIS A 21 -10.63 -2.78 -1.60
C HIS A 21 -10.72 -1.85 -2.82
N HIS A 22 -11.75 -1.02 -2.88
CA HIS A 22 -12.01 -0.16 -4.02
C HIS A 22 -12.01 1.32 -3.66
N CYS A 23 -12.72 1.73 -2.61
CA CYS A 23 -12.78 3.13 -2.14
C CYS A 23 -12.29 3.24 -0.70
N ALA A 24 -13.19 3.48 0.25
CA ALA A 24 -12.85 3.58 1.65
C ALA A 24 -13.91 2.87 2.49
N ALA A 25 -13.48 2.10 3.49
CA ALA A 25 -14.40 1.40 4.38
C ALA A 25 -15.34 2.41 5.05
N TYR A 26 -16.64 2.18 4.94
CA TYR A 26 -17.65 2.89 5.70
C TYR A 26 -17.93 2.16 7.02
N ARG A 27 -18.03 2.92 8.09
CA ARG A 27 -18.51 2.42 9.38
C ARG A 27 -19.63 3.31 9.89
N ASP A 28 -20.78 2.71 10.14
CA ASP A 28 -21.94 3.43 10.68
C ASP A 28 -21.63 3.98 12.08
N ILE A 29 -21.80 5.30 12.26
CA ILE A 29 -21.52 6.00 13.52
C ILE A 29 -22.37 5.45 14.66
N ALA A 30 -23.65 5.15 14.41
CA ALA A 30 -24.55 4.65 15.44
C ALA A 30 -24.09 3.25 15.92
N VAL A 31 -23.62 2.41 15.01
CA VAL A 31 -23.07 1.09 15.34
C VAL A 31 -21.78 1.22 16.18
N GLN A 32 -20.88 2.13 15.79
CA GLN A 32 -19.64 2.36 16.53
C GLN A 32 -19.90 2.91 17.93
N THR A 33 -20.82 3.88 18.05
CA THR A 33 -21.23 4.44 19.35
C THR A 33 -21.88 3.39 20.26
N ALA A 34 -22.75 2.54 19.68
CA ALA A 34 -23.38 1.46 20.42
C ALA A 34 -22.36 0.39 20.88
N ALA A 35 -21.26 0.22 20.15
CA ALA A 35 -20.14 -0.63 20.53
C ALA A 35 -19.20 0.02 21.58
N GLY A 36 -19.47 1.26 22.01
CA GLY A 36 -18.67 1.98 23.00
C GLY A 36 -17.43 2.66 22.44
N THR A 37 -17.32 2.83 21.11
CA THR A 37 -16.21 3.55 20.50
C THR A 37 -16.37 5.05 20.78
N ASP A 38 -15.33 5.68 21.33
CA ASP A 38 -15.28 7.13 21.50
C ASP A 38 -14.91 7.80 20.15
N LEU A 39 -15.87 8.48 19.57
CA LEU A 39 -15.71 9.18 18.28
C LEU A 39 -15.48 10.68 18.43
N SER A 40 -15.43 11.21 19.66
CA SER A 40 -15.37 12.65 19.94
C SER A 40 -14.25 13.39 19.22
N ARG A 41 -13.06 12.77 19.12
CA ARG A 41 -11.92 13.34 18.39
C ARG A 41 -12.12 13.37 16.87
N VAL A 42 -12.83 12.38 16.34
CA VAL A 42 -13.14 12.31 14.90
C VAL A 42 -14.19 13.35 14.57
N GLU A 43 -15.25 13.46 15.36
CA GLU A 43 -16.30 14.47 15.21
C GLU A 43 -15.70 15.88 15.29
N GLN A 44 -14.88 16.16 16.30
CA GLN A 44 -14.19 17.44 16.44
C GLN A 44 -13.29 17.74 15.21
N ALA A 45 -12.54 16.77 14.70
CA ALA A 45 -11.69 16.98 13.53
C ALA A 45 -12.50 17.29 12.25
N VAL A 46 -13.68 16.67 12.09
CA VAL A 46 -14.59 16.95 10.98
C VAL A 46 -15.18 18.36 11.10
N ASP A 47 -15.60 18.75 12.30
CA ASP A 47 -16.16 20.07 12.55
C ASP A 47 -15.12 21.18 12.35
N ASP A 48 -13.90 20.98 12.85
CA ASP A 48 -12.78 21.94 12.73
C ASP A 48 -12.34 22.16 11.29
N THR A 49 -12.55 21.18 10.41
CA THR A 49 -12.17 21.23 8.99
C THR A 49 -13.38 21.36 8.04
N ALA A 50 -14.54 21.69 8.56
CA ALA A 50 -15.78 21.80 7.78
C ALA A 50 -15.63 22.82 6.65
N GLY A 51 -15.81 22.39 5.41
CA GLY A 51 -15.67 23.22 4.21
C GLY A 51 -14.22 23.44 3.73
N GLU A 52 -13.22 22.90 4.42
CA GLU A 52 -11.83 22.94 3.98
C GLU A 52 -11.50 21.77 3.07
N ILE A 53 -10.76 22.05 1.99
CA ILE A 53 -10.27 21.04 1.05
C ILE A 53 -8.79 21.31 0.73
N LEU A 54 -8.05 20.24 0.48
CA LEU A 54 -6.67 20.37 0.00
C LEU A 54 -6.66 20.61 -1.51
N THR A 55 -5.90 21.62 -1.94
CA THR A 55 -5.80 22.00 -3.35
C THR A 55 -4.35 22.09 -3.79
N TYR A 56 -4.11 21.83 -5.08
CA TYR A 56 -2.87 22.12 -5.78
C TYR A 56 -3.22 22.85 -7.08
N ASP A 57 -2.57 23.98 -7.38
CA ASP A 57 -2.88 24.85 -8.52
C ASP A 57 -4.38 25.20 -8.64
N ASN A 58 -5.03 25.50 -7.51
CA ASN A 58 -6.47 25.80 -7.37
C ASN A 58 -7.43 24.65 -7.77
N ALA A 59 -6.94 23.42 -7.92
CA ALA A 59 -7.76 22.24 -8.14
C ALA A 59 -7.72 21.31 -6.92
N PRO A 60 -8.82 20.65 -6.55
CA PRO A 60 -8.80 19.63 -5.50
C PRO A 60 -7.79 18.53 -5.81
N ILE A 61 -6.98 18.14 -4.81
CA ILE A 61 -6.02 17.04 -4.96
C ILE A 61 -6.68 15.67 -4.81
N VAL A 62 -5.99 14.63 -5.27
CA VAL A 62 -6.26 13.25 -4.87
C VAL A 62 -5.62 13.05 -3.49
N ALA A 63 -6.43 13.10 -2.44
CA ALA A 63 -5.98 13.02 -1.06
C ALA A 63 -5.81 11.55 -0.64
N VAL A 64 -4.75 10.90 -1.13
CA VAL A 64 -4.39 9.54 -0.72
C VAL A 64 -3.88 9.53 0.72
N PHE A 65 -4.11 8.44 1.42
CA PHE A 65 -3.68 8.26 2.80
C PHE A 65 -3.16 6.84 3.03
N HIS A 66 -2.41 6.65 4.10
CA HIS A 66 -1.91 5.36 4.55
C HIS A 66 -1.97 5.30 6.08
N CYS A 67 -1.96 4.12 6.64
CA CYS A 67 -1.99 3.92 8.08
C CYS A 67 -0.63 4.28 8.70
N VAL A 68 0.43 3.73 8.17
CA VAL A 68 1.81 3.88 8.66
C VAL A 68 2.76 3.98 7.48
N SER A 69 3.76 4.84 7.58
CA SER A 69 4.88 4.89 6.63
C SER A 69 6.19 4.51 7.32
N GLY A 70 7.20 4.21 6.53
CA GLY A 70 8.59 4.22 6.98
C GLY A 70 9.05 5.63 7.39
N PRO A 71 10.35 5.86 7.61
CA PRO A 71 10.89 7.18 7.93
C PRO A 71 10.60 8.23 6.84
N ARG A 72 10.24 7.79 5.65
CA ARG A 72 9.82 8.61 4.52
C ARG A 72 8.59 7.97 3.86
N THR A 73 7.72 8.80 3.28
CA THR A 73 6.64 8.33 2.42
C THR A 73 7.16 7.94 1.04
N GLU A 74 6.47 7.04 0.35
CA GLU A 74 6.72 6.77 -1.05
C GLU A 74 6.22 7.92 -1.94
N SER A 75 6.84 8.13 -3.10
CA SER A 75 6.32 9.05 -4.12
C SER A 75 5.26 8.37 -4.98
N ALA A 76 4.37 9.15 -5.59
CA ALA A 76 3.40 8.65 -6.57
C ALA A 76 4.10 7.95 -7.76
N ARG A 77 5.26 8.47 -8.16
CA ARG A 77 6.07 7.89 -9.22
C ARG A 77 6.54 6.47 -8.91
N ASP A 78 7.01 6.25 -7.67
CA ASP A 78 7.54 4.95 -7.25
C ASP A 78 6.44 3.91 -7.02
N VAL A 79 5.22 4.37 -6.65
CA VAL A 79 4.08 3.48 -6.36
C VAL A 79 3.24 3.21 -7.60
N TRP A 80 2.95 4.23 -8.41
CA TRP A 80 2.00 4.15 -9.52
C TRP A 80 2.61 4.46 -10.89
N GLY A 81 3.89 4.86 -10.96
CA GLY A 81 4.58 5.18 -12.20
C GLY A 81 4.31 6.59 -12.74
N GLU A 82 3.47 7.39 -12.08
CA GLU A 82 3.11 8.74 -12.48
C GLU A 82 3.70 9.78 -11.55
N ASP A 83 4.31 10.83 -12.11
CA ASP A 83 4.85 11.93 -11.32
C ASP A 83 3.73 12.92 -10.97
N VAL A 84 3.27 12.88 -9.72
CA VAL A 84 2.25 13.78 -9.18
C VAL A 84 2.95 14.82 -8.30
N PRO A 85 2.96 16.11 -8.67
CA PRO A 85 3.77 17.13 -8.01
C PRO A 85 3.56 17.28 -6.50
N TYR A 86 2.37 16.99 -6.01
CA TYR A 86 2.01 17.08 -4.59
C TYR A 86 2.08 15.73 -3.84
N LEU A 87 2.42 14.63 -4.51
CA LEU A 87 2.60 13.30 -3.90
C LEU A 87 4.06 12.85 -3.99
N GLN A 88 4.93 13.64 -3.40
CA GLN A 88 6.37 13.41 -3.36
C GLN A 88 6.79 12.71 -2.06
N SER A 89 7.94 12.04 -2.09
CA SER A 89 8.54 11.45 -0.89
C SER A 89 8.95 12.52 0.11
N VAL A 90 8.38 12.47 1.30
CA VAL A 90 8.69 13.40 2.41
C VAL A 90 9.05 12.63 3.68
N VAL A 91 9.80 13.27 4.58
CA VAL A 91 10.09 12.70 5.90
C VAL A 91 8.78 12.56 6.69
N SER A 92 8.53 11.38 7.21
CA SER A 92 7.34 11.02 7.98
C SER A 92 7.73 10.37 9.31
N PRO A 93 8.01 11.17 10.35
CA PRO A 93 8.43 10.63 11.64
C PRO A 93 7.27 9.96 12.38
N GLY A 94 7.59 8.99 13.23
CA GLY A 94 6.65 8.38 14.18
C GLY A 94 6.08 7.02 13.77
N GLY A 95 6.29 6.55 12.54
CA GLY A 95 5.82 5.24 12.11
C GLY A 95 6.35 4.09 12.97
N THR A 96 7.60 4.15 13.39
CA THR A 96 8.27 3.13 14.22
C THR A 96 7.67 2.95 15.62
N ALA A 97 6.83 3.89 16.08
CA ALA A 97 6.13 3.79 17.36
C ALA A 97 4.80 3.01 17.25
N TYR A 98 4.43 2.60 16.05
CA TYR A 98 3.19 1.84 15.81
C TYR A 98 3.42 0.35 16.08
N ASP A 99 2.54 -0.26 16.90
CA ASP A 99 2.54 -1.70 17.10
C ASP A 99 2.19 -2.40 15.78
N GLY A 100 3.08 -3.27 15.27
CA GLY A 100 2.95 -3.88 13.94
C GLY A 100 3.63 -3.10 12.81
N TYR A 101 4.53 -2.17 13.16
CA TYR A 101 5.40 -1.49 12.18
C TYR A 101 6.25 -2.47 11.37
N GLU A 102 6.70 -3.55 11.99
CA GLU A 102 7.38 -4.67 11.33
C GLU A 102 6.50 -5.91 11.39
N ASP A 103 6.44 -6.64 10.29
CA ASP A 103 5.73 -7.89 10.15
C ASP A 103 6.61 -8.90 9.39
N ALA A 104 6.37 -10.19 9.59
CA ALA A 104 7.11 -11.24 8.94
C ALA A 104 6.19 -12.35 8.44
N VAL A 105 6.28 -12.64 7.14
CA VAL A 105 5.64 -13.80 6.51
C VAL A 105 6.69 -14.90 6.35
N THR A 106 6.47 -16.03 7.01
CA THR A 106 7.34 -17.22 6.89
C THR A 106 6.64 -18.28 6.04
N LEU A 107 7.32 -18.75 5.01
CA LEU A 107 6.80 -19.73 4.07
C LEU A 107 7.77 -20.90 3.94
N SER A 108 7.25 -22.10 3.74
CA SER A 108 8.09 -23.20 3.25
C SER A 108 8.53 -22.91 1.80
N ALA A 109 9.65 -23.54 1.39
CA ALA A 109 10.12 -23.42 0.01
C ALA A 109 9.08 -23.88 -1.02
N ASP A 110 8.25 -24.87 -0.66
CA ASP A 110 7.22 -25.40 -1.55
C ASP A 110 6.02 -24.45 -1.65
N ASP A 111 5.57 -23.88 -0.52
CA ASP A 111 4.50 -22.87 -0.53
C ASP A 111 4.94 -21.63 -1.32
N PHE A 112 6.17 -21.19 -1.12
CA PHE A 112 6.73 -20.08 -1.89
C PHE A 112 6.71 -20.36 -3.40
N ARG A 113 7.16 -21.55 -3.83
CA ARG A 113 7.12 -21.94 -5.25
C ARG A 113 5.73 -21.97 -5.80
N GLN A 114 4.75 -22.47 -5.04
CA GLN A 114 3.37 -22.52 -5.46
C GLN A 114 2.80 -21.13 -5.72
N ILE A 115 2.95 -20.21 -4.77
CA ILE A 115 2.50 -18.83 -4.89
C ILE A 115 3.19 -18.12 -6.07
N ALA A 116 4.52 -18.29 -6.16
CA ALA A 116 5.30 -17.67 -7.22
C ALA A 116 4.99 -18.23 -8.61
N ALA A 117 4.68 -19.51 -8.74
CA ALA A 117 4.29 -20.12 -10.02
C ALA A 117 2.97 -19.56 -10.54
N GLU A 118 2.05 -19.21 -9.65
CA GLU A 118 0.77 -18.58 -9.99
C GLU A 118 0.96 -17.11 -10.38
N ALA A 119 1.69 -16.35 -9.57
CA ALA A 119 1.86 -14.91 -9.76
C ALA A 119 2.92 -14.55 -10.82
N PHE A 120 3.97 -15.36 -10.93
CA PHE A 120 5.15 -15.11 -11.78
C PHE A 120 5.54 -16.35 -12.58
N PRO A 121 4.71 -16.82 -13.52
CA PRO A 121 4.89 -18.12 -14.19
C PRO A 121 6.17 -18.24 -15.03
N SER A 122 6.85 -17.13 -15.30
CA SER A 122 8.13 -17.11 -16.01
C SER A 122 9.36 -17.19 -15.11
N ALA A 123 9.17 -17.18 -13.77
CA ALA A 123 10.28 -17.28 -12.82
C ALA A 123 10.77 -18.73 -12.70
N ASP A 124 12.08 -18.94 -12.83
CA ASP A 124 12.69 -20.25 -12.60
C ASP A 124 13.11 -20.40 -11.14
N LEU A 125 12.37 -21.21 -10.40
CA LEU A 125 12.62 -21.53 -8.99
C LEU A 125 13.09 -22.98 -8.78
N SER A 126 13.69 -23.59 -9.78
CA SER A 126 14.24 -24.96 -9.70
C SER A 126 15.50 -25.07 -8.85
N GLY A 127 16.21 -23.93 -8.65
CA GLY A 127 17.41 -23.85 -7.82
C GLY A 127 17.12 -23.83 -6.31
N ALA A 128 18.19 -23.73 -5.51
CA ALA A 128 18.07 -23.57 -4.06
C ALA A 128 17.42 -22.22 -3.69
N PRO A 129 16.65 -22.15 -2.58
CA PRO A 129 15.90 -20.95 -2.20
C PRO A 129 16.70 -19.66 -2.10
N ASP A 130 17.96 -19.75 -1.67
CA ASP A 130 18.90 -18.63 -1.58
C ASP A 130 19.27 -18.03 -2.95
N SER A 131 19.08 -18.79 -4.04
CA SER A 131 19.33 -18.35 -5.41
C SER A 131 18.12 -17.71 -6.10
N TRP A 132 16.92 -17.75 -5.51
CA TRP A 132 15.72 -17.29 -6.17
C TRP A 132 15.65 -15.78 -6.30
N PHE A 133 16.24 -15.07 -5.36
CA PHE A 133 16.27 -13.62 -5.35
C PHE A 133 17.65 -13.09 -5.72
N ALA A 134 17.65 -12.01 -6.50
CA ALA A 134 18.85 -11.28 -6.84
C ALA A 134 18.62 -9.76 -6.63
N ALA A 135 19.37 -8.92 -7.35
CA ALA A 135 19.34 -7.48 -7.21
C ALA A 135 17.92 -6.88 -7.20
N SER A 136 17.67 -5.97 -6.28
CA SER A 136 16.47 -5.14 -6.22
C SER A 136 16.79 -3.67 -6.49
N VAL A 137 15.86 -2.96 -7.12
CA VAL A 137 15.83 -1.52 -7.22
C VAL A 137 14.87 -1.01 -6.16
N ARG A 138 15.31 -0.02 -5.39
CA ARG A 138 14.51 0.55 -4.30
C ARG A 138 14.29 2.04 -4.51
N SER A 139 13.18 2.54 -3.98
CA SER A 139 12.87 3.96 -3.86
C SER A 139 13.76 4.62 -2.79
N ASP A 140 13.75 5.95 -2.75
CA ASP A 140 14.39 6.73 -1.67
C ASP A 140 13.76 6.48 -0.29
N ALA A 141 12.51 6.02 -0.25
CA ALA A 141 11.81 5.64 0.98
C ALA A 141 12.12 4.20 1.44
N GLY A 142 12.79 3.40 0.61
CA GLY A 142 13.23 2.04 0.90
C GLY A 142 12.34 0.95 0.29
N GLY A 143 11.19 1.29 -0.28
CA GLY A 143 10.30 0.33 -0.95
C GLY A 143 10.96 -0.32 -2.16
N VAL A 144 10.71 -1.60 -2.39
CA VAL A 144 11.16 -2.32 -3.59
C VAL A 144 10.31 -1.87 -4.76
N ILE A 145 10.92 -1.22 -5.74
CA ILE A 145 10.30 -0.88 -7.03
C ILE A 145 10.29 -2.14 -7.90
N THR A 146 11.46 -2.75 -8.08
CA THR A 146 11.60 -4.02 -8.80
C THR A 146 12.58 -4.95 -8.11
N VAL A 147 12.40 -6.26 -8.28
CA VAL A 147 13.33 -7.29 -7.81
C VAL A 147 13.47 -8.39 -8.86
N LYS A 148 14.64 -9.04 -8.92
CA LYS A 148 14.81 -10.25 -9.71
C LYS A 148 14.37 -11.46 -8.90
N LEU A 149 13.40 -12.21 -9.45
CA LEU A 149 12.88 -13.47 -8.91
C LEU A 149 13.00 -14.55 -9.97
N GLY A 150 13.76 -15.62 -9.69
CA GLY A 150 13.95 -16.72 -10.63
C GLY A 150 14.44 -16.26 -12.02
N GLY A 151 15.32 -15.24 -12.06
CA GLY A 151 15.89 -14.70 -13.30
C GLY A 151 15.04 -13.65 -14.01
N VAL A 152 13.74 -13.47 -13.67
CA VAL A 152 12.88 -12.43 -14.24
C VAL A 152 12.81 -11.21 -13.33
N THR A 153 12.60 -10.04 -13.92
CA THR A 153 12.36 -8.81 -13.14
C THR A 153 10.87 -8.67 -12.91
N VAL A 154 10.47 -8.52 -11.64
CA VAL A 154 9.09 -8.37 -11.21
C VAL A 154 8.92 -7.10 -10.38
N ASP A 155 7.74 -6.52 -10.38
CA ASP A 155 7.44 -5.31 -9.61
C ASP A 155 7.29 -5.62 -8.12
N GLY A 156 7.80 -4.74 -7.27
CA GLY A 156 7.70 -4.87 -5.81
C GLY A 156 6.25 -4.90 -5.31
N THR A 157 5.36 -4.15 -5.96
CA THR A 157 3.90 -4.18 -5.67
C THR A 157 3.30 -5.55 -5.99
N ALA A 158 3.65 -6.16 -7.12
CA ALA A 158 3.19 -7.50 -7.48
C ALA A 158 3.70 -8.57 -6.48
N VAL A 159 4.94 -8.44 -6.02
CA VAL A 159 5.48 -9.34 -4.97
C VAL A 159 4.73 -9.13 -3.65
N ARG A 160 4.51 -7.87 -3.23
CA ARG A 160 3.74 -7.55 -2.03
C ARG A 160 2.35 -8.20 -2.07
N GLU A 161 1.64 -8.08 -3.19
CA GLU A 161 0.29 -8.64 -3.37
C GLU A 161 0.30 -10.16 -3.36
N ALA A 162 1.19 -10.79 -4.11
CA ALA A 162 1.28 -12.24 -4.22
C ALA A 162 1.55 -12.91 -2.86
N PHE A 163 2.42 -12.34 -2.05
CA PHE A 163 2.82 -12.89 -0.75
C PHE A 163 2.10 -12.28 0.45
N GLY A 164 1.10 -11.42 0.25
CA GLY A 164 0.32 -10.82 1.32
C GLY A 164 1.11 -9.91 2.25
N LEU A 165 2.17 -9.25 1.74
CA LEU A 165 3.01 -8.37 2.55
C LEU A 165 2.30 -7.03 2.80
N GLN A 166 2.54 -6.43 3.95
CA GLN A 166 1.94 -5.15 4.32
C GLN A 166 2.50 -3.98 3.51
N SER A 167 3.78 -4.07 3.09
CA SER A 167 4.52 -2.99 2.43
C SER A 167 5.41 -3.51 1.31
N THR A 168 5.77 -2.63 0.36
CA THR A 168 6.85 -2.89 -0.59
C THR A 168 8.23 -2.75 0.04
N ASN A 169 8.35 -2.21 1.25
CA ASN A 169 9.61 -2.16 1.98
C ASN A 169 9.87 -3.49 2.71
N PHE A 170 10.08 -4.53 1.94
CA PHE A 170 10.37 -5.87 2.45
C PHE A 170 11.84 -6.26 2.25
N THR A 171 12.30 -7.17 3.08
CA THR A 171 13.57 -7.88 2.93
C THR A 171 13.28 -9.38 2.89
N LEU A 172 13.99 -10.10 2.05
CA LEU A 172 13.86 -11.54 1.90
C LEU A 172 15.07 -12.22 2.51
N THR A 173 14.82 -13.22 3.34
CA THR A 173 15.87 -14.05 3.95
C THR A 173 15.49 -15.51 3.86
N THR A 174 16.47 -16.36 3.61
CA THR A 174 16.34 -17.82 3.75
C THR A 174 16.85 -18.24 5.13
N THR A 175 16.13 -19.13 5.77
CA THR A 175 16.55 -19.76 7.03
C THR A 175 16.59 -21.25 6.83
N ASP A 176 17.58 -21.90 7.47
CA ASP A 176 17.76 -23.36 7.48
C ASP A 176 16.65 -24.06 8.28
#